data_ab8ebdf6c51bfdb2a2cafe422f1dc661
#
_entry.id   ab8ebdf6c51bfdb2a2cafe422f1dc661
#
_cell.length_a   1.000
_cell.length_b   1.000
_cell.length_c   1.000
_cell.angle_alpha   90.00
_cell.angle_beta   90.00
_cell.angle_gamma   90.00
#
_symmetry.space_group_name_H-M   'P 1'
#
loop_
_entity.id
_entity.type
_entity.pdbx_description
1 polymer ?
#
loop_
_entity_poly.entity_id
_entity_poly.type
_entity_poly.pdbx_seq_one_letter_code
_entity_poly.pdbx_strand_id
1 'polypeptide(L)'
;MHNKIKALLFGLIALWLSTQSWAENIIEHPVTDKQLQKIQHVVVIYGENRSFDNLYGLFPGADGIADARQGVIQVDNDGSPLARLPDVWVGKPPVADPSYPRLPNRPFQLDGPLVHKPYSVETRDLVHRFYQNQEQIDGGKMDKYAAVSDAGGLTMGYYDGSTMKLWKIAQKYTLADHFFMGAFGGSFLNHMWMACACTPVFPHAPAALVASLDGNNKLARKPASPPSALDGPPQFEQDGAVTPDGYGINTLQSSYQPSGIPPAADGDNRFSDAGKYPLPPQTEKTIGDALSDKNIGWAWYAGGWNKALQDGTQPPSAKRTVIYAEDDVNFQAHHQPFNYFKRYAPGTPERAAHLKDGEEFLASIKQGKLPSVAFYKPEGKLNQHPGYADVAAGDAHIAGIIAAIQKSPLWHNTLIIITYDENGGFWDHVPPPKGDRWGPSNRVPALIVSPYAKKGYVDHTPYDTTSILKFITRRFKLEPLPGIRPALGDLTGALQF
;
A
#
# COMPACT_ATOMS: atom_id res chain seq x y z
N MET A 1 65.75 50.08 47.29
CA MET A 1 65.18 51.34 46.72
C MET A 1 64.03 51.01 45.81
N HIS A 2 62.92 51.62 46.10
CA HIS A 2 61.64 51.38 45.50
C HIS A 2 61.55 51.86 44.06
N ASN A 3 60.82 51.14 43.17
CA ASN A 3 59.98 51.80 42.21
C ASN A 3 58.79 50.90 41.77
N LYS A 4 57.58 51.40 42.01
CA LYS A 4 56.30 50.83 41.68
C LYS A 4 56.01 51.16 40.22
N ILE A 5 55.62 50.16 39.41
CA ILE A 5 55.01 50.37 38.14
C ILE A 5 53.54 49.94 38.26
N LYS A 6 52.60 50.89 38.07
CA LYS A 6 51.18 50.67 38.00
C LYS A 6 50.82 50.14 36.57
N ALA A 7 50.20 49.00 36.51
CA ALA A 7 49.57 48.50 35.27
C ALA A 7 48.09 48.93 35.24
N LEU A 8 47.69 49.65 34.18
CA LEU A 8 46.31 49.96 33.85
C LEU A 8 45.66 48.71 33.27
N LEU A 9 44.59 48.23 33.89
CA LEU A 9 43.67 47.25 33.28
C LEU A 9 42.59 48.04 32.49
N PHE A 10 42.60 47.87 31.18
CA PHE A 10 41.45 48.18 30.32
C PHE A 10 40.50 46.97 30.33
N GLY A 11 39.33 47.13 30.94
CA GLY A 11 38.27 46.16 30.89
C GLY A 11 37.48 46.27 29.57
N LEU A 12 37.56 45.26 28.73
CA LEU A 12 36.63 45.05 27.59
C LEU A 12 35.39 44.33 28.13
N ILE A 13 34.29 45.08 28.24
CA ILE A 13 32.95 44.51 28.48
C ILE A 13 32.44 44.03 27.11
N ALA A 14 32.51 42.72 26.87
CA ALA A 14 31.82 42.10 25.72
C ALA A 14 30.32 41.98 26.06
N LEU A 15 29.49 42.81 25.43
CA LEU A 15 28.03 42.62 25.41
C LEU A 15 27.69 41.33 24.63
N TRP A 16 27.33 40.30 25.36
CA TRP A 16 26.63 39.16 24.78
C TRP A 16 25.17 39.54 24.53
N LEU A 17 24.84 39.89 23.30
CA LEU A 17 23.48 39.93 22.83
C LEU A 17 23.02 38.46 22.62
N SER A 18 22.36 37.91 23.61
CA SER A 18 21.63 36.65 23.47
C SER A 18 20.42 36.94 22.60
N THR A 19 20.48 36.59 21.31
CA THR A 19 19.31 36.42 20.48
C THR A 19 18.55 35.19 20.98
N GLN A 20 17.66 35.40 21.93
CA GLN A 20 16.61 34.40 22.19
C GLN A 20 15.74 34.37 20.95
N SER A 21 15.89 33.34 20.13
CA SER A 21 14.86 33.00 19.15
C SER A 21 13.61 32.59 19.93
N TRP A 22 12.61 33.43 19.89
CA TRP A 22 11.27 33.08 20.30
C TRP A 22 10.75 32.07 19.28
N ALA A 23 11.03 30.75 19.50
CA ALA A 23 10.20 29.72 18.89
C ALA A 23 8.84 29.91 19.55
N GLU A 24 7.90 30.57 18.86
CA GLU A 24 6.49 30.51 19.20
C GLU A 24 6.12 29.04 19.28
N ASN A 25 5.88 28.53 20.50
CA ASN A 25 5.21 27.27 20.70
C ASN A 25 3.80 27.47 20.13
N ILE A 26 3.63 27.18 18.85
CA ILE A 26 2.31 27.06 18.23
C ILE A 26 1.68 25.87 18.95
N ILE A 27 0.82 26.17 19.91
CA ILE A 27 -0.05 25.17 20.52
C ILE A 27 -0.97 24.70 19.40
N GLU A 28 -0.63 23.58 18.76
CA GLU A 28 -1.49 22.97 17.76
C GLU A 28 -2.79 22.53 18.46
N HIS A 29 -3.86 23.27 18.24
CA HIS A 29 -5.16 22.88 18.73
C HIS A 29 -5.66 21.67 17.93
N PRO A 30 -6.16 20.62 18.58
CA PRO A 30 -6.72 19.46 17.89
C PRO A 30 -7.80 19.88 16.89
N VAL A 31 -7.75 19.31 15.69
CA VAL A 31 -8.77 19.55 14.67
C VAL A 31 -10.15 19.17 15.21
N THR A 32 -11.08 20.12 15.16
CA THR A 32 -12.44 19.94 15.66
C THR A 32 -13.35 19.32 14.60
N ASP A 33 -14.41 18.64 15.03
CA ASP A 33 -15.41 18.08 14.13
C ASP A 33 -16.11 19.15 13.27
N LYS A 34 -16.24 20.39 13.80
CA LYS A 34 -16.76 21.54 13.03
C LYS A 34 -15.82 21.92 11.87
N GLN A 35 -14.53 21.86 12.07
CA GLN A 35 -13.54 22.09 11.00
C GLN A 35 -13.59 20.97 9.97
N LEU A 36 -13.69 19.71 10.39
CA LEU A 36 -13.82 18.58 9.47
C LEU A 36 -15.04 18.67 8.55
N GLN A 37 -16.14 19.32 8.98
CA GLN A 37 -17.33 19.54 8.14
C GLN A 37 -17.04 20.36 6.88
N LYS A 38 -15.95 21.14 6.83
CA LYS A 38 -15.51 21.83 5.62
C LYS A 38 -15.08 20.88 4.51
N ILE A 39 -14.64 19.67 4.85
CA ILE A 39 -14.28 18.62 3.89
C ILE A 39 -15.57 17.89 3.52
N GLN A 40 -16.09 18.12 2.32
CA GLN A 40 -17.33 17.51 1.83
C GLN A 40 -17.05 16.26 0.97
N HIS A 41 -15.85 16.21 0.36
CA HIS A 41 -15.41 15.09 -0.47
C HIS A 41 -14.11 14.52 0.08
N VAL A 42 -14.08 13.21 0.30
CA VAL A 42 -12.88 12.41 0.59
C VAL A 42 -12.62 11.53 -0.61
N VAL A 43 -11.48 11.72 -1.25
CA VAL A 43 -11.03 10.92 -2.38
C VAL A 43 -9.84 10.09 -1.93
N VAL A 44 -9.92 8.78 -2.02
CA VAL A 44 -8.83 7.85 -1.73
C VAL A 44 -8.34 7.26 -3.04
N ILE A 45 -7.10 7.53 -3.42
CA ILE A 45 -6.45 6.94 -4.60
C ILE A 45 -5.50 5.85 -4.09
N TYR A 46 -5.72 4.63 -4.56
CA TYR A 46 -5.09 3.42 -4.03
C TYR A 46 -4.17 2.81 -5.10
N GLY A 47 -2.88 3.16 -5.04
CA GLY A 47 -1.82 2.61 -5.91
C GLY A 47 -1.42 1.20 -5.49
N GLU A 48 -0.41 0.59 -6.15
CA GLU A 48 -0.01 -0.79 -5.91
C GLU A 48 1.49 -0.97 -5.69
N ASN A 49 1.77 -1.77 -4.66
CA ASN A 49 2.97 -2.56 -4.48
C ASN A 49 4.27 -1.76 -4.37
N ARG A 50 4.30 -0.73 -3.51
CA ARG A 50 5.52 0.05 -3.26
C ARG A 50 5.71 0.34 -1.77
N SER A 51 6.86 -0.04 -1.21
CA SER A 51 7.22 0.40 0.13
C SER A 51 7.57 1.89 0.16
N PHE A 52 7.57 2.49 1.35
CA PHE A 52 7.97 3.89 1.51
C PHE A 52 9.42 4.09 1.03
N ASP A 53 10.35 3.27 1.48
CA ASP A 53 11.75 3.40 1.09
C ASP A 53 11.97 3.18 -0.41
N ASN A 54 11.15 2.35 -1.08
CA ASN A 54 11.28 2.12 -2.52
C ASN A 54 11.10 3.40 -3.36
N LEU A 55 10.15 4.29 -2.97
CA LEU A 55 9.83 5.49 -3.74
C LEU A 55 10.18 6.80 -3.03
N TYR A 56 10.13 6.86 -1.70
CA TYR A 56 10.29 8.07 -0.89
C TYR A 56 11.44 7.97 0.12
N GLY A 57 12.23 6.92 0.11
CA GLY A 57 13.34 6.70 1.05
C GLY A 57 14.43 7.77 1.03
N LEU A 58 14.47 8.63 -0.01
CA LEU A 58 15.36 9.79 -0.11
C LEU A 58 14.63 11.13 0.09
N PHE A 59 13.36 11.14 0.52
CA PHE A 59 12.58 12.36 0.64
C PHE A 59 13.11 13.25 1.77
N PRO A 60 13.40 14.55 1.53
CA PRO A 60 13.98 15.42 2.54
C PRO A 60 13.07 15.60 3.76
N GLY A 61 13.60 15.36 4.95
CA GLY A 61 12.88 15.51 6.21
C GLY A 61 12.00 14.32 6.60
N ALA A 62 11.91 13.28 5.76
CA ALA A 62 11.27 12.02 6.13
C ALA A 62 12.26 11.09 6.85
N ASP A 63 11.75 10.16 7.65
CA ASP A 63 12.49 9.02 8.17
C ASP A 63 12.80 8.07 7.01
N GLY A 64 13.96 8.28 6.38
CA GLY A 64 14.35 7.66 5.12
C GLY A 64 15.52 6.69 5.25
N ILE A 65 16.01 6.18 4.12
CA ILE A 65 17.09 5.18 4.07
C ILE A 65 18.36 5.65 4.82
N ALA A 66 18.64 6.95 4.83
CA ALA A 66 19.80 7.49 5.55
C ALA A 66 19.68 7.37 7.09
N ASP A 67 18.46 7.25 7.60
CA ASP A 67 18.16 7.11 9.03
C ASP A 67 18.11 5.64 9.47
N ALA A 68 18.20 4.71 8.52
CA ALA A 68 18.11 3.27 8.77
C ALA A 68 19.19 2.80 9.74
N ARG A 69 18.77 2.28 10.91
CA ARG A 69 19.66 1.77 11.97
C ARG A 69 19.71 0.25 12.02
N GLN A 70 18.79 -0.43 11.38
CA GLN A 70 18.65 -1.88 11.33
C GLN A 70 18.13 -2.34 9.99
N GLY A 71 18.22 -3.64 9.69
CA GLY A 71 17.68 -4.24 8.45
C GLY A 71 18.47 -3.88 7.18
N VAL A 72 19.46 -2.97 7.26
CA VAL A 72 20.29 -2.58 6.11
C VAL A 72 21.12 -3.74 5.62
N ILE A 73 21.67 -4.53 6.54
CA ILE A 73 22.39 -5.78 6.27
C ILE A 73 21.39 -6.92 6.37
N GLN A 74 21.15 -7.56 5.26
CA GLN A 74 20.25 -8.71 5.19
C GLN A 74 20.96 -9.99 5.65
N VAL A 75 20.18 -10.88 6.27
CA VAL A 75 20.68 -12.16 6.78
C VAL A 75 20.17 -13.33 5.94
N ASP A 76 20.89 -14.43 5.98
CA ASP A 76 20.52 -15.68 5.34
C ASP A 76 19.46 -16.46 6.16
N ASN A 77 19.08 -17.62 5.66
CA ASN A 77 18.09 -18.51 6.28
C ASN A 77 18.47 -18.91 7.72
N ASP A 78 19.76 -19.05 8.00
CA ASP A 78 20.31 -19.40 9.34
C ASP A 78 20.50 -18.18 10.26
N GLY A 79 20.22 -16.96 9.77
CA GLY A 79 20.39 -15.71 10.51
C GLY A 79 21.80 -15.12 10.44
N SER A 80 22.74 -15.73 9.72
CA SER A 80 24.05 -15.14 9.47
C SER A 80 23.97 -14.01 8.43
N PRO A 81 24.80 -12.96 8.52
CA PRO A 81 24.83 -11.91 7.51
C PRO A 81 25.19 -12.48 6.13
N LEU A 82 24.41 -12.11 5.10
CA LEU A 82 24.74 -12.46 3.72
C LEU A 82 26.03 -11.76 3.29
N ALA A 83 26.91 -12.48 2.59
CA ALA A 83 28.15 -11.92 2.04
C ALA A 83 27.88 -10.87 0.94
N ARG A 84 26.78 -11.01 0.24
CA ARG A 84 26.22 -10.11 -0.78
C ARG A 84 24.71 -10.32 -0.84
N LEU A 85 23.97 -9.46 -1.53
CA LEU A 85 22.59 -9.80 -1.85
C LEU A 85 22.53 -11.04 -2.75
N PRO A 86 21.49 -11.89 -2.62
CA PRO A 86 21.21 -12.94 -3.58
C PRO A 86 21.08 -12.35 -4.99
N ASP A 87 21.30 -13.14 -6.00
CA ASP A 87 21.02 -12.73 -7.38
C ASP A 87 19.54 -12.38 -7.54
N VAL A 88 19.21 -11.49 -8.46
CA VAL A 88 17.81 -11.26 -8.85
C VAL A 88 17.38 -12.47 -9.67
N TRP A 89 16.50 -13.28 -9.08
CA TRP A 89 16.07 -14.54 -9.69
C TRP A 89 14.94 -14.33 -10.69
N VAL A 90 14.99 -15.02 -11.83
CA VAL A 90 13.93 -15.03 -12.86
C VAL A 90 13.71 -16.44 -13.41
N GLY A 91 12.54 -16.68 -13.97
CA GLY A 91 12.22 -17.93 -14.67
C GLY A 91 11.88 -19.12 -13.76
N LYS A 92 11.55 -20.24 -14.39
CA LYS A 92 11.28 -21.54 -13.75
C LYS A 92 11.96 -22.64 -14.59
N PRO A 93 13.04 -23.29 -14.11
CA PRO A 93 13.70 -23.06 -12.80
C PRO A 93 14.29 -21.65 -12.65
N PRO A 94 14.50 -21.16 -11.41
CA PRO A 94 15.05 -19.84 -11.18
C PRO A 94 16.52 -19.78 -11.66
N VAL A 95 16.84 -18.69 -12.38
CA VAL A 95 18.20 -18.35 -12.82
C VAL A 95 18.47 -16.87 -12.49
N ALA A 96 19.75 -16.50 -12.38
CA ALA A 96 20.11 -15.10 -12.17
C ALA A 96 19.74 -14.26 -13.40
N ASP A 97 19.06 -13.12 -13.18
CA ASP A 97 18.78 -12.13 -14.22
C ASP A 97 20.09 -11.43 -14.62
N PRO A 98 20.58 -11.59 -15.87
CA PRO A 98 21.83 -10.99 -16.32
C PRO A 98 21.78 -9.46 -16.40
N SER A 99 20.59 -8.85 -16.33
CA SER A 99 20.45 -7.39 -16.34
C SER A 99 20.75 -6.74 -14.99
N TYR A 100 21.02 -7.54 -13.95
CA TYR A 100 21.47 -7.06 -12.66
C TYR A 100 22.89 -7.51 -12.38
N PRO A 101 23.79 -6.63 -11.91
CA PRO A 101 25.12 -7.02 -11.46
C PRO A 101 25.03 -7.76 -10.11
N ARG A 102 26.15 -8.32 -9.65
CA ARG A 102 26.25 -8.75 -8.24
C ARG A 102 26.13 -7.55 -7.32
N LEU A 103 25.15 -7.56 -6.43
CA LEU A 103 24.79 -6.44 -5.56
C LEU A 103 25.43 -6.62 -4.18
N PRO A 104 25.98 -5.54 -3.57
CA PRO A 104 26.45 -5.59 -2.19
C PRO A 104 25.26 -5.78 -1.24
N ASN A 105 25.49 -6.35 -0.05
CA ASN A 105 24.44 -6.56 0.96
C ASN A 105 24.04 -5.23 1.63
N ARG A 106 23.24 -4.45 0.93
CA ARG A 106 22.67 -3.16 1.38
C ARG A 106 21.63 -2.66 0.37
N PRO A 107 20.79 -1.66 0.71
CA PRO A 107 19.93 -0.99 -0.26
C PRO A 107 20.73 -0.42 -1.44
N PHE A 108 20.13 -0.47 -2.63
CA PHE A 108 20.77 0.04 -3.85
C PHE A 108 19.76 0.79 -4.72
N GLN A 109 20.25 1.81 -5.40
CA GLN A 109 19.43 2.64 -6.27
C GLN A 109 19.21 1.95 -7.62
N LEU A 110 17.94 1.71 -7.98
CA LEU A 110 17.54 1.05 -9.23
C LEU A 110 17.87 1.91 -10.46
N ASP A 111 17.54 3.18 -10.42
CA ASP A 111 17.83 4.15 -11.49
C ASP A 111 19.24 4.75 -11.40
N GLY A 112 20.06 4.30 -10.45
CA GLY A 112 21.43 4.73 -10.24
C GLY A 112 22.44 4.09 -11.19
N PRO A 113 23.73 4.49 -11.10
CA PRO A 113 24.77 4.09 -12.03
C PRO A 113 25.17 2.61 -11.97
N LEU A 114 24.72 1.86 -10.96
CA LEU A 114 25.03 0.44 -10.82
C LEU A 114 24.05 -0.45 -11.61
N VAL A 115 22.76 -0.07 -11.67
CA VAL A 115 21.69 -0.91 -12.22
C VAL A 115 21.05 -0.32 -13.47
N HIS A 116 20.95 1.03 -13.57
CA HIS A 116 20.42 1.74 -14.73
C HIS A 116 18.99 1.37 -15.14
N LYS A 117 18.11 1.10 -14.17
CA LYS A 117 16.68 0.85 -14.41
C LYS A 117 15.85 2.05 -13.95
N PRO A 118 15.58 3.03 -14.83
CA PRO A 118 14.75 4.18 -14.49
C PRO A 118 13.32 3.75 -14.16
N TYR A 119 12.60 4.56 -13.41
CA TYR A 119 11.23 4.28 -12.96
C TYR A 119 10.18 4.23 -14.10
N SER A 120 10.58 4.50 -15.34
CA SER A 120 9.82 4.25 -16.58
C SER A 120 10.04 2.85 -17.17
N VAL A 121 10.85 2.02 -16.50
CA VAL A 121 11.09 0.63 -16.89
C VAL A 121 10.42 -0.29 -15.89
N GLU A 122 9.61 -1.19 -16.39
CA GLU A 122 8.97 -2.24 -15.58
C GLU A 122 10.02 -3.14 -14.93
N THR A 123 9.89 -3.39 -13.64
CA THR A 123 10.67 -4.41 -12.91
C THR A 123 9.84 -5.66 -12.73
N ARG A 124 10.48 -6.82 -12.51
CA ARG A 124 9.71 -8.02 -12.18
C ARG A 124 8.91 -7.85 -10.88
N ASP A 125 7.85 -8.63 -10.75
CA ASP A 125 7.10 -8.79 -9.51
C ASP A 125 7.94 -9.56 -8.45
N LEU A 126 7.68 -9.27 -7.17
CA LEU A 126 8.31 -9.90 -6.02
C LEU A 126 7.24 -10.59 -5.17
N VAL A 127 7.59 -11.65 -4.47
CA VAL A 127 6.65 -12.27 -3.52
C VAL A 127 6.24 -11.28 -2.41
N HIS A 128 4.95 -11.10 -2.27
CA HIS A 128 4.30 -10.23 -1.28
C HIS A 128 3.09 -10.95 -0.68
N ARG A 129 3.36 -12.03 0.07
CA ARG A 129 2.33 -12.91 0.64
C ARG A 129 2.41 -12.92 2.16
N PHE A 130 1.33 -13.32 2.82
CA PHE A 130 1.09 -13.13 4.25
C PHE A 130 2.20 -13.66 5.16
N TYR A 131 2.58 -14.92 4.99
CA TYR A 131 3.60 -15.53 5.85
C TYR A 131 5.02 -15.12 5.48
N GLN A 132 5.31 -14.96 4.17
CA GLN A 132 6.60 -14.46 3.71
C GLN A 132 6.86 -13.06 4.23
N ASN A 133 5.86 -12.18 4.19
CA ASN A 133 6.00 -10.81 4.67
C ASN A 133 6.29 -10.77 6.18
N GLN A 134 5.65 -11.60 6.99
CA GLN A 134 5.97 -11.72 8.41
C GLN A 134 7.40 -12.22 8.65
N GLU A 135 7.85 -13.22 7.87
CA GLU A 135 9.22 -13.75 7.96
C GLU A 135 10.24 -12.71 7.50
N GLN A 136 9.94 -11.90 6.47
CA GLN A 136 10.78 -10.79 5.99
C GLN A 136 11.00 -9.73 7.06
N ILE A 137 9.95 -9.37 7.81
CA ILE A 137 10.01 -8.42 8.93
C ILE A 137 10.84 -8.96 10.11
N ASP A 138 10.92 -10.26 10.30
CA ASP A 138 11.68 -10.97 11.36
C ASP A 138 11.52 -10.34 12.76
N GLY A 139 10.28 -10.18 13.19
CA GLY A 139 9.97 -9.60 14.50
C GLY A 139 10.38 -8.13 14.66
N GLY A 140 10.52 -7.42 13.55
CA GLY A 140 10.89 -5.99 13.49
C GLY A 140 12.34 -5.72 13.15
N LYS A 141 13.18 -6.74 12.91
CA LYS A 141 14.58 -6.53 12.49
C LYS A 141 14.69 -6.08 11.04
N MET A 142 13.69 -6.34 10.20
CA MET A 142 13.61 -5.95 8.79
C MET A 142 14.75 -6.52 7.93
N ASP A 143 15.30 -7.68 8.28
CA ASP A 143 16.57 -8.17 7.76
C ASP A 143 16.49 -9.47 6.93
N LYS A 144 15.25 -10.01 6.66
CA LYS A 144 15.08 -11.25 5.87
C LYS A 144 14.40 -11.06 4.51
N TYR A 145 14.31 -9.84 4.01
CA TYR A 145 13.64 -9.58 2.73
C TYR A 145 14.32 -10.30 1.58
N ALA A 146 15.64 -10.22 1.50
CA ALA A 146 16.39 -10.85 0.43
C ALA A 146 16.37 -12.37 0.50
N ALA A 147 16.33 -12.96 1.71
CA ALA A 147 16.34 -14.41 1.90
C ALA A 147 14.95 -15.04 1.70
N VAL A 148 13.88 -14.29 1.95
CA VAL A 148 12.49 -14.79 1.86
C VAL A 148 11.78 -14.25 0.63
N SER A 149 12.50 -14.00 -0.44
CA SER A 149 11.96 -13.51 -1.71
C SER A 149 12.26 -14.46 -2.87
N ASP A 150 11.31 -14.59 -3.78
CA ASP A 150 11.52 -15.24 -5.08
C ASP A 150 12.33 -14.36 -6.06
N ALA A 151 12.48 -13.07 -5.74
CA ALA A 151 13.24 -12.09 -6.51
C ALA A 151 14.62 -11.77 -5.90
N GLY A 152 14.99 -12.39 -4.76
CA GLY A 152 16.29 -12.22 -4.12
C GLY A 152 16.63 -10.76 -3.82
N GLY A 153 17.78 -10.30 -4.30
CA GLY A 153 18.32 -8.96 -4.00
C GLY A 153 17.47 -7.79 -4.49
N LEU A 154 16.55 -7.99 -5.43
CA LEU A 154 15.68 -6.90 -5.93
C LEU A 154 14.86 -6.25 -4.82
N THR A 155 14.57 -6.99 -3.75
CA THR A 155 13.84 -6.48 -2.58
C THR A 155 14.44 -5.23 -1.97
N MET A 156 15.77 -5.05 -2.07
CA MET A 156 16.52 -3.93 -1.50
C MET A 156 16.63 -2.73 -2.45
N GLY A 157 15.91 -2.75 -3.58
CA GLY A 157 15.94 -1.70 -4.60
C GLY A 157 15.09 -0.49 -4.24
N TYR A 158 15.63 0.72 -4.47
CA TYR A 158 14.89 1.98 -4.34
C TYR A 158 15.15 2.91 -5.52
N TYR A 159 14.31 3.91 -5.72
CA TYR A 159 14.46 4.94 -6.75
C TYR A 159 14.81 6.30 -6.15
N ASP A 160 15.52 7.14 -6.92
CA ASP A 160 15.52 8.58 -6.69
C ASP A 160 14.19 9.16 -7.21
N GLY A 161 13.23 9.30 -6.31
CA GLY A 161 11.90 9.81 -6.65
C GLY A 161 11.83 11.31 -6.92
N SER A 162 12.93 12.07 -6.80
CA SER A 162 12.95 13.54 -6.81
C SER A 162 12.38 14.17 -8.11
N THR A 163 12.37 13.42 -9.21
CA THR A 163 11.81 13.87 -10.49
C THR A 163 10.35 13.49 -10.70
N MET A 164 9.78 12.60 -9.87
CA MET A 164 8.38 12.20 -9.96
C MET A 164 7.43 13.37 -9.67
N LYS A 165 6.27 13.37 -10.32
CA LYS A 165 5.22 14.39 -10.13
C LYS A 165 4.60 14.30 -8.73
N LEU A 166 4.35 13.09 -8.23
CA LEU A 166 3.83 12.88 -6.89
C LEU A 166 4.81 13.33 -5.80
N TRP A 167 6.12 13.16 -6.00
CA TRP A 167 7.13 13.71 -5.11
C TRP A 167 7.03 15.24 -5.00
N LYS A 168 6.88 15.93 -6.14
CA LYS A 168 6.70 17.38 -6.18
C LYS A 168 5.38 17.83 -5.52
N ILE A 169 4.35 16.99 -5.57
CA ILE A 169 3.09 17.22 -4.86
C ILE A 169 3.31 17.02 -3.35
N ALA A 170 4.03 15.98 -2.93
CA ALA A 170 4.41 15.75 -1.54
C ALA A 170 5.18 16.94 -0.95
N GLN A 171 6.12 17.52 -1.72
CA GLN A 171 6.85 18.73 -1.30
C GLN A 171 5.95 19.97 -1.10
N LYS A 172 4.75 20.00 -1.68
CA LYS A 172 3.80 21.13 -1.58
C LYS A 172 2.74 20.92 -0.49
N TYR A 173 2.43 19.68 -0.17
CA TYR A 173 1.36 19.28 0.76
C TYR A 173 1.94 18.48 1.93
N THR A 174 1.23 17.50 2.44
CA THR A 174 1.72 16.65 3.52
C THR A 174 2.10 15.27 3.00
N LEU A 175 3.31 14.81 3.35
CA LEU A 175 3.75 13.43 3.24
C LEU A 175 3.69 12.80 4.63
N ALA A 176 2.95 11.70 4.79
CA ALA A 176 3.01 10.88 6.01
C ALA A 176 4.08 9.79 5.81
N ASP A 177 5.15 9.86 6.58
CA ASP A 177 6.28 8.94 6.46
C ASP A 177 6.20 7.73 7.41
N HIS A 178 5.20 7.70 8.27
CA HIS A 178 4.88 6.56 9.13
C HIS A 178 3.47 6.03 8.83
N PHE A 179 3.16 5.85 7.54
CA PHE A 179 1.92 5.21 7.11
C PHE A 179 2.18 3.74 6.76
N PHE A 180 1.45 2.84 7.40
CA PHE A 180 1.65 1.40 7.31
C PHE A 180 0.50 0.73 6.54
N MET A 181 0.80 -0.32 5.77
CA MET A 181 -0.23 -1.16 5.17
C MET A 181 -1.06 -1.87 6.25
N GLY A 182 -2.34 -2.07 5.99
CA GLY A 182 -3.32 -2.54 6.97
C GLY A 182 -3.11 -3.98 7.45
N ALA A 183 -2.58 -4.84 6.59
CA ALA A 183 -2.37 -6.24 6.88
C ALA A 183 -1.05 -6.76 6.28
N PHE A 184 -0.51 -7.83 6.87
CA PHE A 184 0.61 -8.55 6.29
C PHE A 184 0.25 -9.14 4.92
N GLY A 185 1.22 -9.17 4.00
CA GLY A 185 1.08 -9.81 2.69
C GLY A 185 0.53 -8.89 1.62
N GLY A 186 -0.23 -9.46 0.69
CA GLY A 186 -0.51 -8.89 -0.61
C GLY A 186 -1.79 -8.08 -0.73
N SER A 187 -2.01 -7.64 -1.97
CA SER A 187 -3.07 -6.69 -2.35
C SER A 187 -4.47 -7.19 -2.00
N PHE A 188 -4.77 -8.49 -2.17
CA PHE A 188 -6.08 -9.03 -1.83
C PHE A 188 -6.49 -8.69 -0.40
N LEU A 189 -5.65 -9.02 0.59
CA LEU A 189 -5.99 -8.80 1.99
C LEU A 189 -6.04 -7.31 2.33
N ASN A 190 -5.12 -6.50 1.79
CA ASN A 190 -5.10 -5.07 2.04
C ASN A 190 -6.29 -4.32 1.42
N HIS A 191 -6.84 -4.79 0.29
CA HIS A 191 -8.11 -4.29 -0.23
C HIS A 191 -9.30 -4.66 0.68
N MET A 192 -9.31 -5.86 1.29
CA MET A 192 -10.33 -6.21 2.28
C MET A 192 -10.22 -5.31 3.52
N TRP A 193 -9.00 -5.05 4.01
CA TRP A 193 -8.79 -4.16 5.13
C TRP A 193 -9.20 -2.71 4.83
N MET A 194 -9.05 -2.23 3.60
CA MET A 194 -9.61 -0.94 3.17
C MET A 194 -11.15 -0.95 3.12
N ALA A 195 -11.76 -2.08 2.76
CA ALA A 195 -13.22 -2.16 2.64
C ALA A 195 -13.93 -2.38 4.00
N CYS A 196 -13.38 -3.24 4.88
CA CYS A 196 -14.06 -3.67 6.09
C CYS A 196 -13.21 -3.63 7.38
N ALA A 197 -11.92 -3.27 7.31
CA ALA A 197 -10.97 -3.46 8.41
C ALA A 197 -11.07 -4.91 8.97
N CYS A 198 -11.18 -5.89 8.10
CA CYS A 198 -11.38 -7.28 8.48
C CYS A 198 -10.68 -8.25 7.52
N THR A 199 -10.42 -9.47 8.02
CA THR A 199 -9.88 -10.58 7.24
C THR A 199 -11.02 -11.51 6.84
N PRO A 200 -11.22 -11.82 5.55
CA PRO A 200 -12.32 -12.63 5.08
C PRO A 200 -12.24 -14.07 5.61
N VAL A 201 -13.41 -14.69 5.81
CA VAL A 201 -13.53 -16.05 6.32
C VAL A 201 -13.84 -17.02 5.21
N PHE A 202 -13.12 -18.14 5.18
CA PHE A 202 -13.39 -19.26 4.29
C PHE A 202 -13.50 -20.55 5.10
N PRO A 203 -14.63 -20.77 5.83
CA PRO A 203 -14.82 -21.98 6.60
C PRO A 203 -14.84 -23.19 5.65
N HIS A 204 -14.18 -24.27 6.07
CA HIS A 204 -14.07 -25.51 5.28
C HIS A 204 -13.42 -25.32 3.89
N ALA A 205 -12.44 -24.42 3.79
CA ALA A 205 -11.66 -24.27 2.56
C ALA A 205 -11.03 -25.61 2.17
N PRO A 206 -10.96 -25.93 0.85
CA PRO A 206 -10.28 -27.13 0.39
C PRO A 206 -8.84 -27.19 0.89
N ALA A 207 -8.35 -28.36 1.25
CA ALA A 207 -6.98 -28.55 1.76
C ALA A 207 -5.91 -27.95 0.81
N ALA A 208 -6.15 -27.99 -0.50
CA ALA A 208 -5.26 -27.42 -1.51
C ALA A 208 -5.11 -25.88 -1.41
N LEU A 209 -6.01 -25.17 -0.72
CA LEU A 209 -5.93 -23.74 -0.48
C LEU A 209 -5.32 -23.38 0.87
N VAL A 210 -5.17 -24.34 1.79
CA VAL A 210 -4.71 -24.09 3.16
C VAL A 210 -3.18 -24.08 3.21
N ALA A 211 -2.60 -23.07 3.85
CA ALA A 211 -1.16 -22.97 4.03
C ALA A 211 -0.60 -24.10 4.91
N SER A 212 0.54 -24.67 4.52
CA SER A 212 1.29 -25.64 5.31
C SER A 212 2.31 -24.91 6.19
N LEU A 213 2.16 -25.03 7.51
CA LEU A 213 3.02 -24.34 8.48
C LEU A 213 3.90 -25.36 9.24
N ASP A 214 5.07 -24.89 9.64
CA ASP A 214 5.96 -25.60 10.57
C ASP A 214 5.56 -25.40 12.04
N GLY A 215 6.32 -25.99 12.96
CA GLY A 215 6.07 -25.85 14.41
C GLY A 215 6.24 -24.43 14.96
N ASN A 216 6.74 -23.47 14.17
CA ASN A 216 6.96 -22.08 14.55
C ASN A 216 5.94 -21.14 13.87
N ASN A 217 4.88 -21.67 13.25
CA ASN A 217 3.89 -20.94 12.47
C ASN A 217 4.45 -20.21 11.24
N LYS A 218 5.59 -20.67 10.71
CA LYS A 218 6.14 -20.22 9.42
C LYS A 218 5.74 -21.19 8.33
N LEU A 219 5.81 -20.77 7.07
CA LEU A 219 5.60 -21.69 5.95
C LEU A 219 6.59 -22.84 6.00
N ALA A 220 6.10 -24.06 5.94
CA ALA A 220 6.90 -25.28 5.90
C ALA A 220 7.73 -25.30 4.60
N ARG A 221 9.05 -25.38 4.74
CA ARG A 221 9.98 -25.44 3.60
C ARG A 221 10.09 -26.86 3.08
N LYS A 222 10.21 -27.02 1.76
CA LYS A 222 10.51 -28.31 1.14
C LYS A 222 11.94 -28.76 1.50
N PRO A 223 12.18 -30.08 1.61
CA PRO A 223 13.54 -30.59 1.81
C PRO A 223 14.55 -30.17 0.72
N ALA A 224 14.05 -29.91 -0.49
CA ALA A 224 14.87 -29.43 -1.61
C ALA A 224 15.04 -27.90 -1.65
N SER A 225 14.48 -27.17 -0.68
CA SER A 225 14.70 -25.71 -0.60
C SER A 225 16.18 -25.40 -0.40
N PRO A 226 16.76 -24.42 -1.13
CA PRO A 226 18.15 -24.06 -0.95
C PRO A 226 18.47 -23.72 0.52
N PRO A 227 19.58 -24.20 1.08
CA PRO A 227 19.99 -23.88 2.45
C PRO A 227 20.37 -22.40 2.61
N SER A 228 20.91 -21.79 1.56
CA SER A 228 21.26 -20.37 1.51
C SER A 228 20.47 -19.65 0.43
N ALA A 229 20.06 -18.42 0.68
CA ALA A 229 19.44 -17.54 -0.30
C ALA A 229 20.38 -17.20 -1.48
N LEU A 230 21.70 -17.37 -1.31
CA LEU A 230 22.69 -17.19 -2.37
C LEU A 230 22.64 -18.32 -3.43
N ASP A 231 22.04 -19.45 -3.10
CA ASP A 231 21.92 -20.63 -3.97
C ASP A 231 20.58 -20.70 -4.70
N GLY A 232 19.60 -19.87 -4.31
CA GLY A 232 18.28 -19.80 -4.94
C GLY A 232 17.18 -19.34 -3.99
N PRO A 233 15.98 -19.05 -4.53
CA PRO A 233 14.84 -18.64 -3.73
C PRO A 233 14.31 -19.80 -2.89
N PRO A 234 13.65 -19.50 -1.72
CA PRO A 234 13.08 -20.52 -0.87
C PRO A 234 11.93 -21.27 -1.57
N GLN A 235 11.79 -22.56 -1.26
CA GLN A 235 10.70 -23.40 -1.75
C GLN A 235 9.86 -23.90 -0.58
N PHE A 236 8.54 -23.71 -0.68
CA PHE A 236 7.59 -24.08 0.37
C PHE A 236 6.74 -25.30 -0.03
N GLU A 237 6.31 -26.07 0.96
CA GLU A 237 5.41 -27.24 0.76
C GLU A 237 4.09 -26.79 0.15
N GLN A 238 3.41 -25.87 0.81
CA GLN A 238 2.18 -25.27 0.32
C GLN A 238 2.03 -23.85 0.88
N ASP A 239 2.23 -22.86 -0.01
CA ASP A 239 1.95 -21.45 0.27
C ASP A 239 0.47 -21.16 -0.06
N GLY A 240 -0.42 -21.52 0.87
CA GLY A 240 -1.86 -21.45 0.66
C GLY A 240 -2.43 -20.05 0.70
N ALA A 241 -3.67 -19.92 0.22
CA ALA A 241 -4.42 -18.66 0.27
C ALA A 241 -5.27 -18.54 1.55
N VAL A 242 -5.34 -19.59 2.34
CA VAL A 242 -6.18 -19.69 3.56
C VAL A 242 -5.30 -20.17 4.72
N THR A 243 -5.52 -19.60 5.90
CA THR A 243 -4.87 -20.08 7.13
C THR A 243 -5.43 -21.44 7.57
N PRO A 244 -4.72 -22.23 8.39
CA PRO A 244 -5.25 -23.50 8.91
C PRO A 244 -6.57 -23.38 9.64
N ASP A 245 -6.91 -22.24 10.22
CA ASP A 245 -8.15 -21.93 10.91
C ASP A 245 -9.19 -21.18 10.04
N GLY A 246 -9.00 -21.15 8.71
CA GLY A 246 -10.05 -20.76 7.76
C GLY A 246 -10.18 -19.27 7.44
N TYR A 247 -9.10 -18.49 7.51
CA TYR A 247 -9.10 -17.08 7.05
C TYR A 247 -8.39 -16.93 5.71
N GLY A 248 -8.99 -16.14 4.80
CA GLY A 248 -8.40 -15.81 3.50
C GLY A 248 -7.31 -14.74 3.65
N ILE A 249 -6.06 -15.10 3.36
CA ILE A 249 -4.88 -14.25 3.57
C ILE A 249 -4.09 -13.90 2.31
N ASN A 250 -4.26 -14.66 1.24
CA ASN A 250 -3.67 -14.38 -0.06
C ASN A 250 -4.77 -14.39 -1.12
N THR A 251 -4.47 -14.07 -2.37
CA THR A 251 -5.45 -13.89 -3.43
C THR A 251 -6.41 -15.07 -3.55
N LEU A 252 -7.67 -14.83 -3.23
CA LEU A 252 -8.82 -15.69 -3.47
C LEU A 252 -9.71 -15.04 -4.51
N GLN A 253 -10.38 -15.86 -5.32
CA GLN A 253 -11.28 -15.37 -6.35
C GLN A 253 -12.69 -15.14 -5.80
N SER A 254 -13.35 -14.09 -6.28
CA SER A 254 -14.74 -13.77 -5.90
C SER A 254 -15.72 -14.82 -6.42
N SER A 255 -16.80 -15.06 -5.66
CA SER A 255 -17.97 -15.81 -6.13
C SER A 255 -18.76 -15.08 -7.21
N TYR A 256 -18.53 -13.79 -7.41
CA TYR A 256 -19.21 -12.94 -8.38
C TYR A 256 -18.26 -12.51 -9.48
N GLN A 257 -18.76 -12.45 -10.74
CA GLN A 257 -17.97 -11.86 -11.81
C GLN A 257 -17.83 -10.34 -11.66
N PRO A 258 -16.68 -9.75 -12.06
CA PRO A 258 -15.49 -10.37 -12.65
C PRO A 258 -14.65 -11.15 -11.64
N SER A 259 -14.15 -12.29 -12.06
CA SER A 259 -13.38 -13.23 -11.27
C SER A 259 -12.40 -14.01 -12.17
N GLY A 260 -11.26 -14.43 -11.63
CA GLY A 260 -10.35 -15.35 -12.31
C GLY A 260 -10.94 -16.77 -12.49
N ILE A 261 -12.02 -17.09 -11.75
CA ILE A 261 -12.78 -18.34 -11.95
C ILE A 261 -13.90 -18.06 -12.94
N PRO A 262 -13.93 -18.74 -14.13
CA PRO A 262 -15.01 -18.58 -15.08
C PRO A 262 -16.34 -19.12 -14.53
N PRO A 263 -17.49 -18.77 -15.14
CA PRO A 263 -18.78 -19.38 -14.82
C PRO A 263 -18.78 -20.90 -15.05
N ALA A 264 -19.68 -21.62 -14.39
CA ALA A 264 -19.97 -23.00 -14.74
C ALA A 264 -20.64 -23.09 -16.13
N ALA A 265 -20.43 -24.21 -16.85
CA ALA A 265 -20.93 -24.36 -18.23
C ALA A 265 -22.46 -24.16 -18.37
N ASP A 266 -23.22 -24.66 -17.41
CA ASP A 266 -24.69 -24.57 -17.40
C ASP A 266 -25.20 -23.61 -16.31
N GLY A 267 -24.30 -22.73 -15.78
CA GLY A 267 -24.62 -21.81 -14.70
C GLY A 267 -24.99 -20.40 -15.15
N ASP A 268 -25.43 -19.60 -14.19
CA ASP A 268 -25.59 -18.16 -14.41
C ASP A 268 -24.19 -17.50 -14.58
N ASN A 269 -23.95 -16.91 -15.73
CA ASN A 269 -22.65 -16.33 -16.09
C ASN A 269 -22.22 -15.12 -15.23
N ARG A 270 -23.07 -14.62 -14.35
CA ARG A 270 -22.74 -13.57 -13.37
C ARG A 270 -21.99 -14.11 -12.14
N PHE A 271 -21.92 -15.46 -11.97
CA PHE A 271 -21.29 -16.14 -10.85
C PHE A 271 -20.10 -16.98 -11.32
N SER A 272 -19.13 -17.12 -10.45
CA SER A 272 -18.01 -18.05 -10.63
C SER A 272 -18.45 -19.50 -10.43
N ASP A 273 -17.81 -20.44 -11.11
CA ASP A 273 -18.04 -21.87 -10.89
C ASP A 273 -17.76 -22.26 -9.43
N ALA A 274 -18.82 -22.59 -8.68
CA ALA A 274 -18.73 -22.97 -7.28
C ALA A 274 -17.86 -24.23 -7.08
N GLY A 275 -17.78 -25.12 -8.08
CA GLY A 275 -16.94 -26.32 -8.05
C GLY A 275 -15.44 -26.04 -8.07
N LYS A 276 -15.05 -24.78 -8.34
CA LYS A 276 -13.64 -24.30 -8.30
C LYS A 276 -13.32 -23.52 -7.05
N TYR A 277 -14.16 -23.57 -6.06
CA TYR A 277 -13.96 -23.03 -4.71
C TYR A 277 -13.60 -21.54 -4.67
N PRO A 278 -14.44 -20.65 -5.25
CA PRO A 278 -14.29 -19.22 -5.00
C PRO A 278 -14.51 -18.91 -3.51
N LEU A 279 -13.95 -17.81 -3.03
CA LEU A 279 -14.24 -17.31 -1.69
C LEU A 279 -15.75 -17.11 -1.52
N PRO A 280 -16.38 -17.70 -0.50
CA PRO A 280 -17.79 -17.46 -0.21
C PRO A 280 -18.08 -15.96 -0.01
N PRO A 281 -19.28 -15.48 -0.41
CA PRO A 281 -19.64 -14.08 -0.21
C PRO A 281 -19.57 -13.68 1.27
N GLN A 282 -18.80 -12.64 1.57
CA GLN A 282 -18.58 -12.14 2.92
C GLN A 282 -19.78 -11.34 3.42
N THR A 283 -19.98 -11.31 4.73
CA THR A 283 -21.13 -10.66 5.38
C THR A 283 -20.75 -9.62 6.43
N GLU A 284 -19.47 -9.46 6.71
CA GLU A 284 -18.95 -8.44 7.60
C GLU A 284 -19.35 -7.05 7.12
N LYS A 285 -19.61 -6.14 8.08
CA LYS A 285 -19.96 -4.75 7.77
C LYS A 285 -18.79 -4.03 7.13
N THR A 286 -19.04 -3.40 5.99
CA THR A 286 -18.05 -2.60 5.26
C THR A 286 -18.19 -1.11 5.58
N ILE A 287 -17.19 -0.32 5.22
CA ILE A 287 -17.30 1.15 5.26
C ILE A 287 -18.41 1.65 4.31
N GLY A 288 -18.61 0.96 3.20
CA GLY A 288 -19.72 1.25 2.27
C GLY A 288 -21.09 1.06 2.92
N ASP A 289 -21.25 0.01 3.73
CA ASP A 289 -22.48 -0.23 4.49
C ASP A 289 -22.71 0.90 5.52
N ALA A 290 -21.66 1.28 6.24
CA ALA A 290 -21.75 2.34 7.24
C ALA A 290 -22.12 3.71 6.62
N LEU A 291 -21.59 4.01 5.43
CA LEU A 291 -21.92 5.21 4.65
C LEU A 291 -23.38 5.17 4.15
N SER A 292 -23.79 4.04 3.56
CA SER A 292 -25.15 3.86 3.04
C SER A 292 -26.20 3.94 4.15
N ASP A 293 -25.96 3.38 5.33
CA ASP A 293 -26.84 3.44 6.50
C ASP A 293 -27.10 4.90 6.99
N LYS A 294 -26.21 5.84 6.65
CA LYS A 294 -26.33 7.27 6.92
C LYS A 294 -26.71 8.12 5.71
N ASN A 295 -27.07 7.47 4.57
CA ASN A 295 -27.37 8.14 3.30
C ASN A 295 -26.23 9.06 2.81
N ILE A 296 -24.97 8.69 3.09
CA ILE A 296 -23.77 9.37 2.57
C ILE A 296 -23.43 8.76 1.21
N GLY A 297 -23.38 9.59 0.16
CA GLY A 297 -23.04 9.15 -1.17
C GLY A 297 -21.59 8.66 -1.23
N TRP A 298 -21.36 7.47 -1.78
CA TRP A 298 -20.04 6.89 -1.95
C TRP A 298 -19.98 5.96 -3.18
N ALA A 299 -18.77 5.70 -3.68
CA ALA A 299 -18.52 4.66 -4.67
C ALA A 299 -17.07 4.19 -4.62
N TRP A 300 -16.84 2.94 -5.01
CA TRP A 300 -15.55 2.39 -5.36
C TRP A 300 -15.44 2.31 -6.87
N TYR A 301 -14.49 3.05 -7.42
CA TYR A 301 -14.20 3.14 -8.84
C TYR A 301 -12.98 2.29 -9.16
N ALA A 302 -13.16 1.16 -9.83
CA ALA A 302 -12.05 0.32 -10.28
C ALA A 302 -11.80 0.53 -11.77
N GLY A 303 -10.56 0.81 -12.14
CA GLY A 303 -10.18 0.96 -13.55
C GLY A 303 -10.44 -0.32 -14.33
N GLY A 304 -11.15 -0.20 -15.47
CA GLY A 304 -11.48 -1.33 -16.32
C GLY A 304 -12.60 -2.25 -15.83
N TRP A 305 -13.37 -1.85 -14.82
CA TRP A 305 -14.47 -2.64 -14.25
C TRP A 305 -15.49 -3.11 -15.30
N ASN A 306 -15.92 -2.23 -16.19
CA ASN A 306 -16.91 -2.57 -17.21
C ASN A 306 -16.36 -3.58 -18.24
N LYS A 307 -15.10 -3.41 -18.65
CA LYS A 307 -14.42 -4.37 -19.53
C LYS A 307 -14.26 -5.73 -18.85
N ALA A 308 -13.88 -5.73 -17.56
CA ALA A 308 -13.73 -6.95 -16.76
C ALA A 308 -15.07 -7.66 -16.55
N LEU A 309 -16.20 -6.94 -16.37
CA LEU A 309 -17.53 -7.53 -16.32
C LEU A 309 -17.88 -8.24 -17.63
N GLN A 310 -17.62 -7.60 -18.77
CA GLN A 310 -17.81 -8.23 -20.08
C GLN A 310 -16.96 -9.49 -20.24
N ASP A 311 -15.68 -9.41 -19.88
CA ASP A 311 -14.74 -10.53 -19.97
C ASP A 311 -15.15 -11.67 -19.02
N GLY A 312 -15.53 -11.34 -17.77
CA GLY A 312 -15.91 -12.29 -16.73
C GLY A 312 -17.20 -13.06 -17.01
N THR A 313 -18.16 -12.44 -17.69
CA THR A 313 -19.47 -13.02 -17.99
C THR A 313 -19.53 -13.80 -19.31
N GLN A 314 -18.41 -13.93 -20.04
CA GLN A 314 -18.32 -14.77 -21.22
C GLN A 314 -18.47 -16.26 -20.87
N PRO A 315 -18.84 -17.13 -21.83
CA PRO A 315 -18.85 -18.57 -21.63
C PRO A 315 -17.50 -19.09 -21.09
N PRO A 316 -17.48 -20.18 -20.31
CA PRO A 316 -16.26 -20.69 -19.67
C PRO A 316 -15.17 -21.11 -20.67
N SER A 317 -15.53 -21.40 -21.92
CA SER A 317 -14.61 -21.72 -23.02
C SER A 317 -13.93 -20.47 -23.62
N ALA A 318 -14.42 -19.27 -23.35
CA ALA A 318 -13.82 -18.05 -23.88
C ALA A 318 -12.48 -17.75 -23.21
N LYS A 319 -11.49 -17.34 -24.02
CA LYS A 319 -10.21 -16.86 -23.50
C LYS A 319 -10.43 -15.50 -22.82
N ARG A 320 -9.98 -15.37 -21.57
CA ARG A 320 -9.95 -14.09 -20.87
C ARG A 320 -8.93 -13.16 -21.51
N THR A 321 -9.31 -11.91 -21.72
CA THR A 321 -8.46 -10.88 -22.35
C THR A 321 -8.25 -9.66 -21.49
N VAL A 322 -8.96 -9.53 -20.35
CA VAL A 322 -8.91 -8.40 -19.42
C VAL A 322 -8.57 -8.86 -18.00
N ILE A 323 -9.23 -9.95 -17.52
CA ILE A 323 -9.06 -10.44 -16.15
C ILE A 323 -7.75 -11.24 -16.06
N TYR A 324 -6.78 -10.75 -15.29
CA TYR A 324 -5.43 -11.33 -15.17
C TYR A 324 -4.76 -11.57 -16.54
N ALA A 325 -5.02 -10.72 -17.50
CA ALA A 325 -4.44 -10.78 -18.84
C ALA A 325 -3.29 -9.77 -18.98
N GLU A 326 -2.38 -10.06 -19.93
CA GLU A 326 -1.26 -9.18 -20.27
C GLU A 326 -1.73 -8.02 -21.19
N ASP A 327 -2.77 -7.31 -20.81
CA ASP A 327 -3.26 -6.10 -21.50
C ASP A 327 -3.05 -4.85 -20.62
N ASP A 328 -3.36 -3.68 -21.16
CA ASP A 328 -3.19 -2.43 -20.42
C ASP A 328 -4.11 -2.32 -19.21
N VAL A 329 -5.29 -2.95 -19.27
CA VAL A 329 -6.28 -2.95 -18.19
C VAL A 329 -5.86 -3.90 -17.06
N ASN A 330 -5.43 -5.12 -17.40
CA ASN A 330 -5.02 -6.18 -16.47
C ASN A 330 -5.82 -6.17 -15.16
N PHE A 331 -7.14 -6.37 -15.27
CA PHE A 331 -8.03 -6.28 -14.12
C PHE A 331 -7.83 -7.46 -13.17
N GLN A 332 -7.64 -7.20 -11.91
CA GLN A 332 -7.59 -8.21 -10.87
C GLN A 332 -8.85 -8.13 -9.99
N ALA A 333 -9.46 -9.29 -9.67
CA ALA A 333 -10.76 -9.33 -9.01
C ALA A 333 -10.82 -8.51 -7.71
N HIS A 334 -9.74 -8.49 -6.93
CA HIS A 334 -9.65 -7.73 -5.67
C HIS A 334 -9.52 -6.22 -5.86
N HIS A 335 -9.28 -5.71 -7.08
CA HIS A 335 -9.32 -4.26 -7.33
C HIS A 335 -10.72 -3.67 -7.11
N GLN A 336 -11.75 -4.53 -7.03
CA GLN A 336 -13.09 -4.17 -6.59
C GLN A 336 -13.47 -5.01 -5.35
N PRO A 337 -12.97 -4.64 -4.14
CA PRO A 337 -13.13 -5.49 -2.95
C PRO A 337 -14.59 -5.71 -2.56
N PHE A 338 -15.49 -4.76 -2.82
CA PHE A 338 -16.91 -4.91 -2.53
C PHE A 338 -17.59 -6.03 -3.35
N ASN A 339 -16.96 -6.46 -4.45
CA ASN A 339 -17.39 -7.62 -5.23
C ASN A 339 -17.35 -8.95 -4.45
N TYR A 340 -16.70 -8.98 -3.30
CA TYR A 340 -16.61 -10.17 -2.42
C TYR A 340 -17.71 -10.21 -1.35
N PHE A 341 -18.53 -9.16 -1.23
CA PHE A 341 -19.54 -9.08 -0.16
C PHE A 341 -20.96 -9.35 -0.69
N LYS A 342 -21.73 -10.09 0.13
CA LYS A 342 -23.10 -10.52 -0.21
C LYS A 342 -24.02 -9.36 -0.57
N ARG A 343 -23.88 -8.21 0.07
CA ARG A 343 -24.70 -7.02 -0.19
C ARG A 343 -24.57 -6.53 -1.63
N TYR A 344 -23.40 -6.70 -2.22
CA TYR A 344 -23.11 -6.24 -3.60
C TYR A 344 -23.17 -7.38 -4.62
N ALA A 345 -24.02 -8.38 -4.39
CA ALA A 345 -24.25 -9.48 -5.32
C ALA A 345 -24.77 -8.99 -6.69
N PRO A 346 -24.55 -9.75 -7.77
CA PRO A 346 -25.10 -9.43 -9.09
C PRO A 346 -26.62 -9.19 -9.04
N GLY A 347 -27.08 -8.08 -9.63
CA GLY A 347 -28.49 -7.70 -9.68
C GLY A 347 -28.99 -6.87 -8.49
N THR A 348 -28.16 -6.61 -7.46
CA THR A 348 -28.55 -5.74 -6.34
C THR A 348 -28.45 -4.26 -6.73
N PRO A 349 -29.33 -3.39 -6.18
CA PRO A 349 -29.25 -1.94 -6.36
C PRO A 349 -27.93 -1.37 -5.84
N GLU A 350 -27.41 -1.91 -4.72
CA GLU A 350 -26.16 -1.49 -4.10
C GLU A 350 -24.96 -1.71 -5.00
N ARG A 351 -24.89 -2.86 -5.69
CA ARG A 351 -23.87 -3.11 -6.71
C ARG A 351 -23.89 -2.04 -7.79
N ALA A 352 -25.07 -1.78 -8.37
CA ALA A 352 -25.24 -0.80 -9.44
C ALA A 352 -24.93 0.63 -8.99
N ALA A 353 -25.23 0.98 -7.73
CA ALA A 353 -25.00 2.30 -7.18
C ALA A 353 -23.51 2.57 -6.86
N HIS A 354 -22.78 1.57 -6.37
CA HIS A 354 -21.51 1.81 -5.70
C HIS A 354 -20.28 1.17 -6.36
N LEU A 355 -20.44 0.11 -7.17
CA LEU A 355 -19.33 -0.54 -7.87
C LEU A 355 -19.25 0.04 -9.28
N LYS A 356 -18.26 0.91 -9.50
CA LYS A 356 -18.17 1.78 -10.67
C LYS A 356 -16.87 1.59 -11.45
N ASP A 357 -16.90 2.01 -12.70
CA ASP A 357 -15.70 2.05 -13.54
C ASP A 357 -14.85 3.30 -13.28
N GLY A 358 -13.53 3.18 -13.49
CA GLY A 358 -12.61 4.31 -13.42
C GLY A 358 -12.96 5.45 -14.39
N GLU A 359 -13.54 5.16 -15.55
CA GLU A 359 -14.00 6.18 -16.49
C GLU A 359 -15.14 7.02 -15.89
N GLU A 360 -16.04 6.42 -15.10
CA GLU A 360 -17.10 7.13 -14.39
C GLU A 360 -16.52 8.07 -13.31
N PHE A 361 -15.40 7.69 -12.65
CA PHE A 361 -14.68 8.57 -11.74
C PHE A 361 -14.17 9.83 -12.43
N LEU A 362 -13.47 9.66 -13.55
CA LEU A 362 -12.94 10.78 -14.34
C LEU A 362 -14.05 11.69 -14.88
N ALA A 363 -15.14 11.10 -15.34
CA ALA A 363 -16.32 11.84 -15.77
C ALA A 363 -16.97 12.63 -14.62
N SER A 364 -17.04 12.05 -13.43
CA SER A 364 -17.58 12.69 -12.22
C SER A 364 -16.73 13.90 -11.77
N ILE A 365 -15.41 13.80 -11.84
CA ILE A 365 -14.51 14.93 -11.61
C ILE A 365 -14.79 16.07 -12.59
N LYS A 366 -14.84 15.75 -13.88
CA LYS A 366 -15.08 16.73 -14.97
C LYS A 366 -16.42 17.45 -14.80
N GLN A 367 -17.44 16.74 -14.31
CA GLN A 367 -18.79 17.27 -14.10
C GLN A 367 -18.95 17.97 -12.73
N GLY A 368 -17.96 17.90 -11.84
CA GLY A 368 -18.08 18.42 -10.48
C GLY A 368 -19.10 17.65 -9.63
N LYS A 369 -19.24 16.33 -9.83
CA LYS A 369 -20.28 15.49 -9.22
C LYS A 369 -19.72 14.28 -8.47
N LEU A 370 -18.54 14.39 -7.85
CA LEU A 370 -18.03 13.31 -7.00
C LEU A 370 -18.98 13.09 -5.79
N PRO A 371 -19.12 11.81 -5.36
CA PRO A 371 -19.81 11.52 -4.11
C PRO A 371 -19.01 12.05 -2.89
N SER A 372 -19.58 11.99 -1.71
CA SER A 372 -18.90 12.41 -0.47
C SER A 372 -17.68 11.55 -0.16
N VAL A 373 -17.69 10.26 -0.53
CA VAL A 373 -16.52 9.39 -0.41
C VAL A 373 -16.31 8.64 -1.74
N ALA A 374 -15.15 8.83 -2.34
CA ALA A 374 -14.76 8.17 -3.59
C ALA A 374 -13.45 7.40 -3.36
N PHE A 375 -13.48 6.10 -3.54
CA PHE A 375 -12.28 5.26 -3.64
C PHE A 375 -11.97 5.06 -5.12
N TYR A 376 -10.72 5.22 -5.49
CA TYR A 376 -10.29 5.02 -6.87
C TYR A 376 -9.07 4.09 -6.94
N LYS A 377 -9.23 3.01 -7.66
CA LYS A 377 -8.16 2.06 -8.01
C LYS A 377 -7.83 2.22 -9.50
N PRO A 378 -6.62 2.68 -9.87
CA PRO A 378 -6.19 2.75 -11.26
C PRO A 378 -6.21 1.37 -11.93
N GLU A 379 -6.37 1.34 -13.26
CA GLU A 379 -6.21 0.11 -14.04
C GLU A 379 -4.74 -0.35 -14.11
N GLY A 380 -4.50 -1.56 -14.59
CA GLY A 380 -3.24 -2.28 -14.52
C GLY A 380 -1.99 -1.45 -14.84
N LYS A 381 -1.81 -0.97 -16.07
CA LYS A 381 -0.62 -0.19 -16.46
C LYS A 381 -0.47 1.18 -15.76
N LEU A 382 -1.49 1.63 -15.01
CA LEU A 382 -1.53 2.94 -14.35
C LEU A 382 -1.47 2.86 -12.82
N ASN A 383 -1.28 1.69 -12.23
CA ASN A 383 -1.31 1.47 -10.79
C ASN A 383 0.06 1.35 -10.11
N GLN A 384 1.16 1.28 -10.89
CA GLN A 384 2.57 1.16 -10.48
C GLN A 384 3.02 -0.24 -10.01
N HIS A 385 2.20 -1.28 -10.17
CA HIS A 385 2.54 -2.64 -9.76
C HIS A 385 3.74 -3.20 -10.55
N PRO A 386 4.80 -3.68 -9.88
CA PRO A 386 5.90 -4.40 -10.55
C PRO A 386 5.38 -5.62 -11.30
N GLY A 387 6.00 -5.94 -12.44
CA GLY A 387 5.64 -7.11 -13.23
C GLY A 387 4.63 -6.87 -14.35
N TYR A 388 3.93 -5.70 -14.34
CA TYR A 388 3.06 -5.32 -15.45
C TYR A 388 2.82 -3.81 -15.60
N ALA A 389 3.36 -2.99 -14.70
CA ALA A 389 3.28 -1.53 -14.77
C ALA A 389 4.62 -0.89 -14.40
N ASP A 390 4.90 0.27 -14.99
CA ASP A 390 6.01 1.12 -14.57
C ASP A 390 5.56 2.23 -13.60
N VAL A 391 6.50 2.77 -12.84
CA VAL A 391 6.20 3.82 -11.86
C VAL A 391 5.82 5.13 -12.53
N ALA A 392 6.42 5.46 -13.69
CA ALA A 392 6.23 6.75 -14.36
C ALA A 392 4.81 6.92 -14.91
N ALA A 393 4.23 5.87 -15.50
CA ALA A 393 2.87 5.90 -16.02
C ALA A 393 1.85 6.16 -14.90
N GLY A 394 1.97 5.43 -13.78
CA GLY A 394 1.08 5.62 -12.63
C GLY A 394 1.30 6.98 -11.93
N ASP A 395 2.54 7.44 -11.77
CA ASP A 395 2.87 8.77 -11.25
C ASP A 395 2.21 9.88 -12.09
N ALA A 396 2.33 9.78 -13.41
CA ALA A 396 1.72 10.75 -14.32
C ALA A 396 0.19 10.73 -14.26
N HIS A 397 -0.40 9.53 -14.21
CA HIS A 397 -1.85 9.34 -14.13
C HIS A 397 -2.44 9.91 -12.85
N ILE A 398 -1.91 9.53 -11.70
CA ILE A 398 -2.40 9.99 -10.39
C ILE A 398 -2.21 11.50 -10.24
N ALA A 399 -1.06 12.04 -10.65
CA ALA A 399 -0.82 13.49 -10.63
C ALA A 399 -1.80 14.25 -11.55
N GLY A 400 -2.17 13.65 -12.69
CA GLY A 400 -3.18 14.17 -13.60
C GLY A 400 -4.57 14.27 -12.96
N ILE A 401 -4.96 13.24 -12.20
CA ILE A 401 -6.22 13.21 -11.43
C ILE A 401 -6.23 14.33 -10.36
N ILE A 402 -5.15 14.44 -9.60
CA ILE A 402 -5.01 15.50 -8.59
C ILE A 402 -5.18 16.87 -9.24
N ALA A 403 -4.49 17.10 -10.36
CA ALA A 403 -4.59 18.37 -11.09
C ALA A 403 -6.01 18.63 -11.65
N ALA A 404 -6.73 17.59 -12.07
CA ALA A 404 -8.11 17.70 -12.52
C ALA A 404 -9.05 18.11 -11.37
N ILE A 405 -8.91 17.47 -10.21
CA ILE A 405 -9.69 17.84 -9.00
C ILE A 405 -9.37 19.27 -8.56
N GLN A 406 -8.08 19.68 -8.57
CA GLN A 406 -7.65 21.02 -8.22
C GLN A 406 -8.23 22.11 -9.13
N LYS A 407 -8.50 21.79 -10.40
CA LYS A 407 -9.13 22.70 -11.37
C LYS A 407 -10.65 22.67 -11.32
N SER A 408 -11.24 21.69 -10.65
CA SER A 408 -12.69 21.54 -10.54
C SER A 408 -13.26 22.41 -9.43
N PRO A 409 -14.59 22.72 -9.45
CA PRO A 409 -15.26 23.44 -8.36
C PRO A 409 -15.25 22.68 -7.04
N LEU A 410 -14.92 21.39 -7.03
CA LEU A 410 -14.87 20.54 -5.84
C LEU A 410 -13.62 20.80 -4.98
N TRP A 411 -12.57 21.41 -5.53
CA TRP A 411 -11.27 21.53 -4.87
C TRP A 411 -11.35 22.14 -3.48
N HIS A 412 -12.15 23.22 -3.33
CA HIS A 412 -12.18 24.01 -2.08
C HIS A 412 -12.67 23.23 -0.85
N ASN A 413 -13.30 22.08 -1.03
CA ASN A 413 -13.85 21.24 0.04
C ASN A 413 -13.47 19.74 -0.10
N THR A 414 -12.40 19.44 -0.85
CA THR A 414 -11.92 18.08 -1.08
C THR A 414 -10.65 17.78 -0.29
N LEU A 415 -10.61 16.59 0.29
CA LEU A 415 -9.41 15.92 0.79
C LEU A 415 -9.09 14.76 -0.13
N ILE A 416 -7.87 14.73 -0.69
CA ILE A 416 -7.35 13.61 -1.46
C ILE A 416 -6.29 12.90 -0.61
N ILE A 417 -6.44 11.60 -0.44
CA ILE A 417 -5.48 10.71 0.19
C ILE A 417 -4.95 9.78 -0.89
N ILE A 418 -3.65 9.82 -1.15
CA ILE A 418 -2.98 8.91 -2.08
C ILE A 418 -2.13 7.97 -1.25
N THR A 419 -2.35 6.68 -1.38
CA THR A 419 -1.53 5.66 -0.71
C THR A 419 -1.47 4.39 -1.55
N TYR A 420 -0.69 3.42 -1.09
CA TYR A 420 -0.51 2.12 -1.72
C TYR A 420 -1.13 1.04 -0.87
N ASP A 421 -1.55 -0.04 -1.50
CA ASP A 421 -2.18 -1.15 -0.81
C ASP A 421 -1.18 -1.93 0.06
N GLU A 422 0.03 -2.18 -0.47
CA GLU A 422 1.06 -2.91 0.25
C GLU A 422 2.47 -2.63 -0.33
N ASN A 423 3.50 -3.24 0.25
CA ASN A 423 4.90 -2.93 -0.06
C ASN A 423 5.46 -3.62 -1.31
N GLY A 424 4.73 -4.53 -1.98
CA GLY A 424 5.19 -5.25 -3.16
C GLY A 424 6.40 -6.14 -2.94
N GLY A 425 6.63 -6.61 -1.72
CA GLY A 425 7.84 -7.36 -1.36
C GLY A 425 9.10 -6.51 -1.24
N PHE A 426 9.03 -5.20 -1.49
CA PHE A 426 10.17 -4.30 -1.28
C PHE A 426 10.42 -4.04 0.20
N TRP A 427 11.67 -3.95 0.54
CA TRP A 427 12.16 -3.63 1.86
C TRP A 427 11.76 -2.21 2.30
N ASP A 428 11.58 -2.07 3.61
CA ASP A 428 11.49 -0.80 4.32
C ASP A 428 12.25 -0.94 5.63
N HIS A 429 12.96 0.10 6.06
CA HIS A 429 13.80 0.00 7.25
C HIS A 429 13.03 0.17 8.56
N VAL A 430 11.84 0.79 8.53
CA VAL A 430 11.07 1.06 9.74
C VAL A 430 10.19 -0.15 10.09
N PRO A 431 10.36 -0.73 11.28
CA PRO A 431 9.49 -1.81 11.73
C PRO A 431 8.06 -1.33 11.93
N PRO A 432 7.06 -2.17 11.60
CA PRO A 432 5.67 -1.82 11.87
C PRO A 432 5.41 -1.68 13.37
N PRO A 433 4.48 -0.79 13.78
CA PRO A 433 4.05 -0.71 15.16
C PRO A 433 3.37 -2.01 15.59
N LYS A 434 3.40 -2.29 16.89
CA LYS A 434 2.71 -3.46 17.43
C LYS A 434 1.21 -3.38 17.14
N GLY A 435 0.67 -4.42 16.52
CA GLY A 435 -0.73 -4.52 16.15
C GLY A 435 -1.40 -5.80 16.61
N ASP A 436 -2.22 -6.35 15.74
CA ASP A 436 -2.94 -7.61 15.92
C ASP A 436 -2.34 -8.74 15.05
N ARG A 437 -3.02 -9.88 14.97
CA ARG A 437 -2.61 -11.04 14.15
C ARG A 437 -2.43 -10.69 12.67
N TRP A 438 -3.13 -9.68 12.18
CA TRP A 438 -3.23 -9.38 10.75
C TRP A 438 -2.29 -8.26 10.29
N GLY A 439 -1.87 -7.39 11.20
CA GLY A 439 -1.03 -6.23 10.93
C GLY A 439 -1.06 -5.21 12.07
N PRO A 440 -0.63 -3.95 11.86
CA PRO A 440 -0.17 -3.40 10.58
C PRO A 440 1.15 -4.02 10.12
N SER A 441 1.53 -3.76 8.86
CA SER A 441 2.75 -4.27 8.29
C SER A 441 3.66 -3.15 7.76
N ASN A 442 4.38 -3.35 6.67
CA ASN A 442 5.37 -2.41 6.14
C ASN A 442 4.81 -1.00 5.91
N ARG A 443 5.70 -0.02 5.93
CA ARG A 443 5.36 1.32 5.47
C ARG A 443 5.08 1.34 3.97
N VAL A 444 4.10 2.15 3.60
CA VAL A 444 3.79 2.53 2.22
C VAL A 444 3.69 4.05 2.13
N PRO A 445 3.96 4.69 0.98
CA PRO A 445 3.82 6.13 0.88
C PRO A 445 2.38 6.57 1.09
N ALA A 446 2.18 7.72 1.78
CA ALA A 446 0.87 8.34 1.88
C ALA A 446 0.97 9.86 1.76
N LEU A 447 0.23 10.43 0.81
CA LEU A 447 0.17 11.86 0.56
C LEU A 447 -1.23 12.39 0.91
N ILE A 448 -1.28 13.48 1.64
CA ILE A 448 -2.52 14.17 2.02
C ILE A 448 -2.57 15.50 1.29
N VAL A 449 -3.49 15.62 0.32
CA VAL A 449 -3.57 16.74 -0.61
C VAL A 449 -4.94 17.42 -0.47
N SER A 450 -4.94 18.66 0.01
CA SER A 450 -6.17 19.43 0.27
C SER A 450 -5.84 20.92 0.38
N PRO A 451 -6.80 21.84 0.19
CA PRO A 451 -6.66 23.22 0.67
C PRO A 451 -6.35 23.28 2.18
N TYR A 452 -6.81 22.29 2.94
CA TYR A 452 -6.65 22.17 4.39
C TYR A 452 -5.45 21.31 4.82
N ALA A 453 -4.68 20.73 3.91
CA ALA A 453 -3.46 20.02 4.26
C ALA A 453 -2.35 21.01 4.67
N LYS A 454 -1.57 20.66 5.69
CA LYS A 454 -0.33 21.37 6.02
C LYS A 454 0.57 21.42 4.79
N LYS A 455 1.29 22.52 4.60
CA LYS A 455 2.10 22.75 3.38
C LYS A 455 3.56 22.43 3.63
N GLY A 456 4.17 21.66 2.70
CA GLY A 456 5.59 21.27 2.80
C GLY A 456 5.89 20.55 4.12
N TYR A 457 4.98 19.72 4.58
CA TYR A 457 5.04 19.09 5.90
C TYR A 457 5.25 17.58 5.78
N VAL A 458 6.17 17.06 6.56
CA VAL A 458 6.32 15.62 6.79
C VAL A 458 5.66 15.28 8.12
N ASP A 459 4.66 14.42 8.07
CA ASP A 459 3.90 13.98 9.25
C ASP A 459 4.44 12.63 9.73
N HIS A 460 5.07 12.63 10.88
CA HIS A 460 5.66 11.44 11.52
C HIS A 460 4.67 10.67 12.41
N THR A 461 3.40 11.04 12.40
CA THR A 461 2.37 10.33 13.18
C THR A 461 2.17 8.92 12.61
N PRO A 462 2.17 7.87 13.45
CA PRO A 462 1.88 6.52 12.98
C PRO A 462 0.43 6.39 12.52
N TYR A 463 0.25 6.01 11.26
CA TYR A 463 -1.02 5.73 10.59
C TYR A 463 -0.99 4.33 9.97
N ASP A 464 -2.15 3.79 9.63
CA ASP A 464 -2.28 2.65 8.73
C ASP A 464 -3.49 2.79 7.80
N THR A 465 -3.74 1.77 6.98
CA THR A 465 -4.92 1.74 6.09
C THR A 465 -6.22 2.01 6.86
N THR A 466 -6.34 1.54 8.12
CA THR A 466 -7.55 1.79 8.94
C THR A 466 -7.66 3.23 9.43
N SER A 467 -6.58 4.01 9.40
CA SER A 467 -6.60 5.45 9.69
C SER A 467 -7.45 6.24 8.69
N ILE A 468 -7.51 5.78 7.44
CA ILE A 468 -8.42 6.34 6.41
C ILE A 468 -9.87 6.09 6.80
N LEU A 469 -10.18 4.86 7.21
CA LEU A 469 -11.53 4.51 7.68
C LEU A 469 -11.90 5.26 8.95
N LYS A 470 -10.95 5.45 9.87
CA LYS A 470 -11.12 6.24 11.10
C LYS A 470 -11.43 7.70 10.78
N PHE A 471 -10.72 8.29 9.81
CA PHE A 471 -11.02 9.65 9.32
C PHE A 471 -12.43 9.76 8.74
N ILE A 472 -12.81 8.86 7.83
CA ILE A 472 -14.14 8.82 7.21
C ILE A 472 -15.22 8.65 8.29
N THR A 473 -15.03 7.71 9.21
CA THR A 473 -15.93 7.46 10.34
C THR A 473 -16.14 8.71 11.18
N ARG A 474 -15.08 9.41 11.58
CA ARG A 474 -15.14 10.64 12.35
C ARG A 474 -15.82 11.77 11.57
N ARG A 475 -15.40 11.97 10.29
CA ARG A 475 -15.93 13.04 9.45
C ARG A 475 -17.43 12.93 9.22
N PHE A 476 -17.94 11.72 8.97
CA PHE A 476 -19.36 11.48 8.66
C PHE A 476 -20.16 10.95 9.86
N LYS A 477 -19.57 10.90 11.06
CA LYS A 477 -20.20 10.44 12.30
C LYS A 477 -20.79 9.03 12.15
N LEU A 478 -20.00 8.12 11.59
CA LEU A 478 -20.38 6.72 11.43
C LEU A 478 -20.00 5.91 12.68
N GLU A 479 -20.63 4.77 12.85
CA GLU A 479 -20.15 3.77 13.81
C GLU A 479 -18.84 3.16 13.32
N PRO A 480 -17.78 3.12 14.15
CA PRO A 480 -16.50 2.55 13.75
C PRO A 480 -16.62 1.06 13.39
N LEU A 481 -15.89 0.65 12.36
CA LEU A 481 -15.73 -0.78 12.07
C LEU A 481 -14.84 -1.44 13.14
N PRO A 482 -15.14 -2.68 13.56
CA PRO A 482 -14.47 -3.33 14.70
C PRO A 482 -12.95 -3.46 14.57
N GLY A 483 -12.42 -3.60 13.34
CA GLY A 483 -10.98 -3.75 13.10
C GLY A 483 -10.21 -2.44 12.96
N ILE A 484 -10.85 -1.27 13.10
CA ILE A 484 -10.15 0.02 13.11
C ILE A 484 -9.25 0.08 14.35
N ARG A 485 -7.96 0.30 14.15
CA ARG A 485 -6.97 0.31 15.23
C ARG A 485 -6.98 1.64 15.99
N PRO A 486 -7.40 1.65 17.28
CA PRO A 486 -7.58 2.89 18.03
C PRO A 486 -6.26 3.61 18.35
N ALA A 487 -5.16 2.88 18.47
CA ALA A 487 -3.85 3.43 18.84
C ALA A 487 -3.18 4.27 17.73
N LEU A 488 -3.60 4.09 16.47
CA LEU A 488 -3.05 4.83 15.33
C LEU A 488 -3.82 6.12 15.09
N GLY A 489 -3.17 7.09 14.43
CA GLY A 489 -3.76 8.40 14.12
C GLY A 489 -4.98 8.32 13.19
N ASP A 490 -5.69 9.43 13.04
CA ASP A 490 -6.86 9.57 12.18
C ASP A 490 -6.66 10.58 11.04
N LEU A 491 -5.42 10.78 10.61
CA LEU A 491 -4.98 11.72 9.58
C LEU A 491 -5.24 13.21 9.87
N THR A 492 -5.87 13.58 10.99
CA THR A 492 -6.12 14.99 11.31
C THR A 492 -4.84 15.75 11.65
N GLY A 493 -3.76 15.08 12.07
CA GLY A 493 -2.43 15.65 12.26
C GLY A 493 -1.85 16.30 11.00
N ALA A 494 -2.25 15.82 9.82
CA ALA A 494 -1.85 16.36 8.52
C ALA A 494 -2.62 17.63 8.09
N LEU A 495 -3.61 18.06 8.87
CA LEU A 495 -4.55 19.14 8.48
C LEU A 495 -4.36 20.42 9.29
N GLN A 496 -4.62 21.55 8.62
CA GLN A 496 -4.66 22.91 9.20
C GLN A 496 -5.81 23.69 8.55
N PHE A 497 -6.74 24.25 9.37
CA PHE A 497 -7.98 24.88 8.91
C PHE A 497 -7.99 26.40 9.10
#